data_d3140e0dc979df9132c666884132ac10
#
_entry.id   d3140e0dc979df9132c666884132ac10
#
_cell.length_a   1.000
_cell.length_b   1.000
_cell.length_c   1.000
_cell.angle_alpha   90.00
_cell.angle_beta   90.00
_cell.angle_gamma   90.00
#
_symmetry.space_group_name_H-M   'P 1'
#
loop_
_entity.id
_entity.type
_entity.pdbx_description
1 polymer ?
#
loop_
_entity_poly.entity_id
_entity_poly.type
_entity_poly.pdbx_seq_one_letter_code
_entity_poly.pdbx_strand_id
1 'polypeptide(L)'
;MSKTTSIQWGETVIIADADYIDRVAFHLTVNFERMIGRHIPQADMAKWVECVALDGGCRKPENANTQNDEKTHVILVHENTREQMDNFNPGTFIAKEECDGKQLDSQAFSGPLGEFLFHCIPSNEQRDSLKKTDILSDLLAHMADEEQVKRIVLIPDIESDSDTLNSLIPVLRHLDREHSDKRVTLLAMQPLSGLPCRTEILGYSLLAALGVKAEEIK
;
A
#
# COMPACT_ATOMS: atom_id res chain seq x y z
N MET A 1 -10.05 21.84 25.12
CA MET A 1 -8.97 21.99 24.13
C MET A 1 -8.48 20.59 23.79
N SER A 2 -8.92 20.05 22.67
CA SER A 2 -8.47 18.76 22.18
C SER A 2 -7.03 18.92 21.72
N LYS A 3 -6.10 18.17 22.29
CA LYS A 3 -4.73 18.08 21.80
C LYS A 3 -4.81 17.36 20.43
N THR A 4 -4.65 18.09 19.35
CA THR A 4 -4.40 17.49 18.06
C THR A 4 -3.04 16.82 18.16
N THR A 5 -3.04 15.51 18.35
CA THR A 5 -1.80 14.73 18.31
C THR A 5 -1.40 14.67 16.84
N SER A 6 -0.41 15.46 16.44
CA SER A 6 0.17 15.35 15.09
C SER A 6 0.79 13.97 14.94
N ILE A 7 0.45 13.26 13.86
CA ILE A 7 1.11 12.00 13.54
C ILE A 7 2.58 12.31 13.26
N GLN A 8 3.46 11.59 13.91
CA GLN A 8 4.88 11.64 13.60
C GLN A 8 5.16 10.64 12.48
N TRP A 9 5.29 11.12 11.26
CA TRP A 9 5.56 10.29 10.09
C TRP A 9 6.96 9.68 10.15
N GLY A 10 7.09 8.46 9.62
CA GLY A 10 8.39 7.84 9.35
C GLY A 10 8.94 8.27 7.98
N GLU A 11 10.14 7.81 7.65
CA GLU A 11 10.75 8.13 6.35
C GLU A 11 10.02 7.50 5.15
N THR A 12 9.26 6.44 5.37
CA THR A 12 8.56 5.70 4.30
C THR A 12 7.06 5.70 4.54
N VAL A 13 6.31 6.02 3.50
CA VAL A 13 4.84 5.94 3.48
C VAL A 13 4.39 5.11 2.28
N ILE A 14 3.51 4.15 2.51
CA ILE A 14 2.83 3.35 1.49
C ILE A 14 1.38 3.82 1.46
N ILE A 15 0.89 4.23 0.29
CA ILE A 15 -0.49 4.68 0.06
C ILE A 15 -1.11 3.76 -0.97
N ALA A 16 -2.15 3.02 -0.59
CA ALA A 16 -2.75 2.01 -1.46
C ALA A 16 -4.28 2.11 -1.50
N ASP A 17 -4.85 1.89 -2.68
CA ASP A 17 -6.26 1.56 -2.85
C ASP A 17 -6.47 0.10 -2.39
N ALA A 18 -7.09 -0.08 -1.23
CA ALA A 18 -7.29 -1.39 -0.61
C ALA A 18 -8.23 -2.28 -1.44
N ASP A 19 -9.24 -1.70 -2.06
CA ASP A 19 -10.20 -2.45 -2.88
C ASP A 19 -9.53 -2.97 -4.16
N TYR A 20 -8.61 -2.18 -4.72
CA TYR A 20 -7.83 -2.57 -5.89
C TYR A 20 -6.88 -3.73 -5.56
N ILE A 21 -6.06 -3.60 -4.51
CA ILE A 21 -5.12 -4.67 -4.16
C ILE A 21 -5.82 -5.97 -3.79
N ASP A 22 -6.97 -5.89 -3.12
CA ASP A 22 -7.80 -7.05 -2.77
C ASP A 22 -8.35 -7.76 -4.03
N ARG A 23 -8.87 -6.97 -4.98
CA ARG A 23 -9.34 -7.49 -6.27
C ARG A 23 -8.21 -8.14 -7.08
N VAL A 24 -7.04 -7.53 -7.11
CA VAL A 24 -5.87 -8.11 -7.81
C VAL A 24 -5.44 -9.42 -7.13
N ALA A 25 -5.39 -9.45 -5.80
CA ALA A 25 -5.06 -10.67 -5.05
C ALA A 25 -6.03 -11.80 -5.38
N PHE A 26 -7.35 -11.52 -5.45
CA PHE A 26 -8.35 -12.50 -5.88
C PHE A 26 -8.06 -13.04 -7.29
N HIS A 27 -7.82 -12.16 -8.26
CA HIS A 27 -7.55 -12.57 -9.64
C HIS A 27 -6.28 -13.42 -9.75
N LEU A 28 -5.23 -13.05 -9.04
CA LEU A 28 -4.00 -13.84 -8.99
C LEU A 28 -4.26 -15.21 -8.36
N THR A 29 -4.97 -15.27 -7.23
CA THR A 29 -5.32 -16.54 -6.58
C THR A 29 -6.04 -17.47 -7.54
N VAL A 30 -7.13 -17.01 -8.18
CA VAL A 30 -7.92 -17.85 -9.10
C VAL A 30 -7.09 -18.35 -10.28
N ASN A 31 -6.26 -17.48 -10.87
CA ASN A 31 -5.45 -17.84 -12.01
C ASN A 31 -4.35 -18.83 -11.65
N PHE A 32 -3.64 -18.59 -10.55
CA PHE A 32 -2.53 -19.43 -10.12
C PHE A 32 -2.99 -20.76 -9.52
N GLU A 33 -4.13 -20.84 -8.82
CA GLU A 33 -4.69 -22.12 -8.39
C GLU A 33 -4.94 -23.06 -9.55
N ARG A 34 -5.48 -22.53 -10.66
CA ARG A 34 -5.72 -23.32 -11.87
C ARG A 34 -4.41 -23.80 -12.52
N MET A 35 -3.40 -22.94 -12.52
CA MET A 35 -2.12 -23.22 -13.15
C MET A 35 -1.27 -24.22 -12.37
N ILE A 36 -1.21 -24.07 -11.05
CA ILE A 36 -0.34 -24.88 -10.19
C ILE A 36 -1.05 -26.08 -9.55
N GLY A 37 -2.38 -26.13 -9.65
CA GLY A 37 -3.19 -27.27 -9.18
C GLY A 37 -3.27 -27.43 -7.66
N ARG A 38 -3.06 -26.36 -6.89
CA ARG A 38 -3.24 -26.35 -5.43
C ARG A 38 -4.03 -25.15 -4.95
N HIS A 39 -4.63 -25.27 -3.78
CA HIS A 39 -5.24 -24.13 -3.11
C HIS A 39 -4.19 -23.12 -2.65
N ILE A 40 -4.47 -21.83 -2.88
CA ILE A 40 -3.66 -20.69 -2.43
C ILE A 40 -4.39 -20.01 -1.28
N PRO A 41 -3.76 -19.84 -0.11
CA PRO A 41 -4.38 -19.13 1.02
C PRO A 41 -4.50 -17.63 0.71
N GLN A 42 -5.23 -16.92 1.57
CA GLN A 42 -5.22 -15.46 1.56
C GLN A 42 -3.79 -14.91 1.62
N ALA A 43 -3.57 -13.76 1.01
CA ALA A 43 -2.27 -13.09 1.05
C ALA A 43 -1.91 -12.69 2.49
N ASP A 44 -0.69 -12.98 2.89
CA ASP A 44 -0.13 -12.53 4.17
C ASP A 44 0.14 -11.02 4.10
N MET A 45 -0.61 -10.24 4.88
CA MET A 45 -0.52 -8.78 4.90
C MET A 45 0.87 -8.30 5.33
N ALA A 46 1.45 -8.91 6.36
CA ALA A 46 2.76 -8.51 6.86
C ALA A 46 3.84 -8.74 5.78
N LYS A 47 3.80 -9.89 5.12
CA LYS A 47 4.71 -10.22 4.03
C LYS A 47 4.51 -9.32 2.81
N TRP A 48 3.26 -8.96 2.50
CA TRP A 48 2.96 -8.07 1.39
C TRP A 48 3.58 -6.69 1.60
N VAL A 49 3.38 -6.07 2.77
CA VAL A 49 3.93 -4.73 3.04
C VAL A 49 5.46 -4.73 3.08
N GLU A 50 6.09 -5.79 3.56
CA GLU A 50 7.55 -5.94 3.47
C GLU A 50 8.04 -5.95 2.02
N CYS A 51 7.39 -6.72 1.14
CA CYS A 51 7.75 -6.77 -0.27
C CYS A 51 7.56 -5.41 -0.94
N VAL A 52 6.42 -4.74 -0.69
CA VAL A 52 6.13 -3.40 -1.21
C VAL A 52 7.16 -2.38 -0.73
N ALA A 53 7.55 -2.43 0.55
CA ALA A 53 8.59 -1.54 1.08
C ALA A 53 9.96 -1.77 0.40
N LEU A 54 10.33 -3.02 0.12
CA LEU A 54 11.54 -3.37 -0.65
C LEU A 54 11.49 -2.79 -2.07
N ASP A 55 10.34 -2.93 -2.75
CA ASP A 55 10.12 -2.36 -4.08
C ASP A 55 10.20 -0.82 -4.04
N GLY A 56 9.70 -0.20 -2.95
CA GLY A 56 9.84 1.22 -2.66
C GLY A 56 11.26 1.68 -2.32
N GLY A 57 12.20 0.76 -2.22
CA GLY A 57 13.61 1.06 -1.98
C GLY A 57 14.07 0.99 -0.53
N CYS A 58 13.23 0.51 0.40
CA CYS A 58 13.68 0.17 1.75
C CYS A 58 14.75 -0.93 1.69
N ARG A 59 15.64 -0.94 2.66
CA ARG A 59 16.72 -1.93 2.74
C ARG A 59 16.84 -2.43 4.18
N LYS A 60 17.19 -3.70 4.32
CA LYS A 60 17.52 -4.26 5.64
C LYS A 60 18.81 -3.61 6.14
N PRO A 61 18.91 -3.35 7.46
CA PRO A 61 20.17 -2.90 8.05
C PRO A 61 21.27 -3.92 7.77
N GLU A 62 22.49 -3.44 7.47
CA GLU A 62 23.63 -4.30 7.17
C GLU A 62 24.04 -5.19 8.35
N ASN A 63 23.77 -4.74 9.58
CA ASN A 63 24.06 -5.50 10.78
C ASN A 63 22.79 -6.18 11.31
N ALA A 64 22.73 -7.50 11.25
CA ALA A 64 21.62 -8.32 11.73
C ALA A 64 21.24 -8.13 13.20
N ASN A 65 22.13 -7.53 14.00
CA ASN A 65 21.92 -7.25 15.44
C ASN A 65 21.42 -5.82 15.72
N THR A 66 21.24 -4.99 14.69
CA THR A 66 20.69 -3.64 14.87
C THR A 66 19.18 -3.76 14.71
N GLN A 67 18.44 -3.51 15.79
CA GLN A 67 16.98 -3.36 15.69
C GLN A 67 16.71 -2.20 14.74
N ASN A 68 15.94 -2.45 13.71
CA ASN A 68 15.56 -1.38 12.79
C ASN A 68 14.38 -0.63 13.41
N ASP A 69 14.65 0.57 13.91
CA ASP A 69 13.64 1.44 14.50
C ASP A 69 12.91 2.29 13.43
N GLU A 70 13.13 2.00 12.15
CA GLU A 70 12.41 2.68 11.06
C GLU A 70 10.91 2.36 11.15
N LYS A 71 10.11 3.42 10.97
CA LYS A 71 8.66 3.32 10.89
C LYS A 71 8.19 3.56 9.47
N THR A 72 7.43 2.62 8.96
CA THR A 72 6.73 2.73 7.68
C THR A 72 5.24 2.88 7.95
N HIS A 73 4.64 3.97 7.49
CA HIS A 73 3.20 4.16 7.57
C HIS A 73 2.53 3.57 6.35
N VAL A 74 1.51 2.75 6.57
CA VAL A 74 0.73 2.10 5.52
C VAL A 74 -0.68 2.68 5.56
N ILE A 75 -1.05 3.44 4.55
CA ILE A 75 -2.36 4.07 4.42
C ILE A 75 -3.17 3.28 3.41
N LEU A 76 -4.25 2.65 3.88
CA LEU A 76 -5.19 1.88 3.07
C LEU A 76 -6.47 2.70 2.86
N VAL A 77 -6.70 3.16 1.63
CA VAL A 77 -7.94 3.84 1.25
C VAL A 77 -8.93 2.80 0.74
N HIS A 78 -10.13 2.75 1.31
CA HIS A 78 -11.14 1.75 0.98
C HIS A 78 -12.53 2.35 0.84
N GLU A 79 -13.44 1.67 0.16
CA GLU A 79 -14.84 2.05 0.15
C GLU A 79 -15.45 1.94 1.56
N ASN A 80 -16.23 2.95 1.98
CA ASN A 80 -16.83 2.98 3.32
C ASN A 80 -17.87 1.88 3.56
N THR A 81 -18.34 1.24 2.49
CA THR A 81 -19.27 0.10 2.55
C THR A 81 -18.55 -1.23 2.83
N ARG A 82 -17.22 -1.26 2.67
CA ARG A 82 -16.41 -2.45 2.92
C ARG A 82 -15.83 -2.42 4.33
N GLU A 83 -15.88 -3.56 4.99
CA GLU A 83 -15.35 -3.74 6.35
C GLU A 83 -14.01 -4.44 6.37
N GLN A 84 -13.68 -5.14 5.28
CA GLN A 84 -12.47 -5.95 5.16
C GLN A 84 -12.03 -6.15 3.70
N MET A 85 -10.80 -6.56 3.53
CA MET A 85 -10.27 -7.21 2.33
C MET A 85 -10.46 -8.73 2.47
N ASP A 86 -11.11 -9.35 1.50
CA ASP A 86 -11.46 -10.78 1.57
C ASP A 86 -10.28 -11.70 1.22
N ASN A 87 -9.28 -11.17 0.53
CA ASN A 87 -8.15 -11.94 0.03
C ASN A 87 -6.85 -11.70 0.80
N PHE A 88 -6.92 -10.99 1.93
CA PHE A 88 -5.79 -10.73 2.83
C PHE A 88 -6.04 -11.22 4.25
N ASN A 89 -4.99 -11.62 4.94
CA ASN A 89 -5.04 -11.99 6.35
C ASN A 89 -3.85 -11.32 7.12
N PRO A 90 -4.12 -10.46 8.13
CA PRO A 90 -5.43 -9.90 8.47
C PRO A 90 -5.93 -8.95 7.37
N GLY A 91 -7.25 -8.85 7.22
CA GLY A 91 -7.89 -8.02 6.19
C GLY A 91 -8.94 -7.05 6.73
N THR A 92 -9.36 -7.16 7.99
CA THR A 92 -10.40 -6.31 8.60
C THR A 92 -9.88 -4.90 8.83
N PHE A 93 -10.59 -3.88 8.34
CA PHE A 93 -10.15 -2.49 8.45
C PHE A 93 -10.27 -1.96 9.88
N ILE A 94 -11.45 -1.98 10.45
CA ILE A 94 -11.75 -1.42 11.78
C ILE A 94 -12.31 -2.50 12.68
N ALA A 95 -11.91 -2.53 13.95
CA ALA A 95 -12.43 -3.47 14.92
C ALA A 95 -13.94 -3.27 15.12
N LYS A 96 -14.68 -4.35 15.02
CA LYS A 96 -15.99 -4.49 15.68
C LYS A 96 -15.74 -5.09 17.07
N GLU A 97 -16.67 -4.87 18.01
CA GLU A 97 -16.58 -5.35 19.40
C GLU A 97 -16.27 -6.86 19.54
N GLU A 98 -16.47 -7.64 18.49
CA GLU A 98 -16.22 -9.09 18.41
C GLU A 98 -14.93 -9.49 17.68
N CYS A 99 -14.14 -8.54 17.17
CA CYS A 99 -12.91 -8.86 16.45
C CYS A 99 -11.74 -8.87 17.42
N ASP A 100 -11.26 -10.04 17.81
CA ASP A 100 -10.11 -10.35 18.69
C ASP A 100 -8.79 -9.61 18.35
N GLY A 101 -8.82 -8.28 18.16
CA GLY A 101 -7.62 -7.46 17.90
C GLY A 101 -6.97 -7.68 16.53
N LYS A 102 -7.71 -8.22 15.56
CA LYS A 102 -7.20 -8.52 14.19
C LYS A 102 -7.51 -7.43 13.15
N GLN A 103 -7.93 -6.25 13.59
CA GLN A 103 -8.11 -5.12 12.67
C GLN A 103 -6.77 -4.59 12.19
N LEU A 104 -6.77 -3.96 11.02
CA LEU A 104 -5.59 -3.30 10.46
C LEU A 104 -5.39 -1.90 11.05
N ASP A 105 -6.47 -1.12 11.16
CA ASP A 105 -6.36 0.26 11.62
C ASP A 105 -5.75 0.36 13.02
N SER A 106 -4.80 1.26 13.17
CA SER A 106 -4.05 1.48 14.41
C SER A 106 -3.26 0.24 14.91
N GLN A 107 -3.01 -0.74 14.04
CA GLN A 107 -2.13 -1.88 14.33
C GLN A 107 -0.72 -1.64 13.79
N ALA A 108 0.23 -2.36 14.39
CA ALA A 108 1.61 -2.38 13.94
C ALA A 108 2.08 -3.82 13.71
N PHE A 109 2.79 -4.03 12.61
CA PHE A 109 3.54 -5.25 12.35
C PHE A 109 5.02 -4.94 12.41
N SER A 110 5.77 -5.74 13.15
CA SER A 110 7.23 -5.62 13.22
C SER A 110 7.88 -6.68 12.35
N GLY A 111 8.83 -6.26 11.53
CA GLY A 111 9.56 -7.12 10.62
C GLY A 111 11.02 -6.72 10.47
N PRO A 112 11.75 -7.39 9.56
CA PRO A 112 13.17 -7.11 9.31
C PRO A 112 13.45 -5.69 8.78
N LEU A 113 12.43 -5.00 8.25
CA LEU A 113 12.51 -3.63 7.72
C LEU A 113 12.07 -2.58 8.73
N GLY A 114 11.74 -2.96 9.97
CA GLY A 114 11.23 -2.07 11.02
C GLY A 114 9.77 -2.32 11.34
N GLU A 115 9.08 -1.29 11.77
CA GLU A 115 7.69 -1.33 12.19
C GLU A 115 6.76 -0.74 11.10
N PHE A 116 5.70 -1.46 10.76
CA PHE A 116 4.67 -1.03 9.82
C PHE A 116 3.41 -0.63 10.58
N LEU A 117 3.02 0.64 10.48
CA LEU A 117 1.87 1.23 11.16
C LEU A 117 0.72 1.43 10.16
N PHE A 118 -0.41 0.81 10.43
CA PHE A 118 -1.56 0.83 9.52
C PHE A 118 -2.56 1.92 9.87
N HIS A 119 -3.05 2.59 8.84
CA HIS A 119 -4.12 3.60 8.87
C HIS A 119 -5.14 3.26 7.80
N CYS A 120 -6.40 3.08 8.16
CA CYS A 120 -7.47 2.79 7.23
C CYS A 120 -8.36 4.03 7.05
N ILE A 121 -8.51 4.49 5.81
CA ILE A 121 -9.26 5.69 5.47
C ILE A 121 -10.46 5.31 4.59
N PRO A 122 -11.69 5.41 5.10
CA PRO A 122 -12.87 5.16 4.29
C PRO A 122 -13.14 6.31 3.32
N SER A 123 -13.38 5.99 2.05
CA SER A 123 -13.93 6.95 1.07
C SER A 123 -15.45 7.01 1.18
N ASN A 124 -16.05 8.12 0.82
CA ASN A 124 -17.50 8.28 0.85
C ASN A 124 -18.02 8.88 -0.45
N GLU A 125 -18.24 8.04 -1.46
CA GLU A 125 -18.71 8.48 -2.77
C GLU A 125 -20.18 8.95 -2.80
N GLN A 126 -20.95 8.72 -1.72
CA GLN A 126 -22.39 8.98 -1.70
C GLN A 126 -22.77 10.36 -1.16
N ARG A 127 -21.87 11.12 -0.57
CA ARG A 127 -22.13 12.46 -0.01
C ARG A 127 -21.03 13.41 -0.42
N ASP A 128 -21.25 14.26 -1.42
CA ASP A 128 -20.38 15.38 -1.87
C ASP A 128 -18.86 15.22 -1.62
N SER A 129 -18.39 14.38 -1.97
CA SER A 129 -17.82 13.08 -1.89
C SER A 129 -16.38 13.13 -2.35
N LEU A 130 -15.51 12.84 -1.45
CA LEU A 130 -14.12 12.54 -1.74
C LEU A 130 -14.09 11.16 -2.42
N LYS A 131 -13.92 11.13 -3.72
CA LYS A 131 -13.61 9.90 -4.45
C LYS A 131 -12.29 9.33 -3.93
N LYS A 132 -12.10 8.03 -3.98
CA LYS A 132 -10.81 7.41 -3.62
C LYS A 132 -9.64 8.07 -4.34
N THR A 133 -9.82 8.40 -5.60
CA THR A 133 -8.83 9.11 -6.42
C THR A 133 -8.41 10.46 -5.84
N ASP A 134 -9.39 11.25 -5.34
CA ASP A 134 -9.10 12.56 -4.73
C ASP A 134 -8.34 12.35 -3.41
N ILE A 135 -8.77 11.39 -2.59
CA ILE A 135 -8.07 11.05 -1.33
C ILE A 135 -6.63 10.63 -1.60
N LEU A 136 -6.39 9.77 -2.60
CA LEU A 136 -5.04 9.33 -2.96
C LEU A 136 -4.16 10.49 -3.44
N SER A 137 -4.74 11.40 -4.23
CA SER A 137 -4.05 12.60 -4.73
C SER A 137 -3.70 13.57 -3.60
N ASP A 138 -4.65 13.81 -2.69
CA ASP A 138 -4.46 14.70 -1.53
C ASP A 138 -3.44 14.11 -0.55
N LEU A 139 -3.49 12.81 -0.29
CA LEU A 139 -2.50 12.12 0.55
C LEU A 139 -1.10 12.22 -0.07
N LEU A 140 -0.98 11.99 -1.38
CA LEU A 140 0.29 12.12 -2.07
C LEU A 140 0.85 13.53 -1.95
N ALA A 141 0.02 14.56 -2.15
CA ALA A 141 0.41 15.96 -2.01
C ALA A 141 0.82 16.29 -0.57
N HIS A 142 0.05 15.81 0.42
CA HIS A 142 0.38 16.02 1.82
C HIS A 142 1.72 15.37 2.21
N MET A 143 1.97 14.13 1.77
CA MET A 143 3.23 13.45 2.03
C MET A 143 4.41 14.09 1.29
N ALA A 144 4.14 14.80 0.20
CA ALA A 144 5.15 15.59 -0.49
C ALA A 144 5.69 16.73 0.39
N ASP A 145 4.82 17.38 1.16
CA ASP A 145 5.18 18.50 2.03
C ASP A 145 5.79 18.08 3.38
N GLU A 146 5.65 16.82 3.77
CA GLU A 146 6.19 16.32 5.04
C GLU A 146 7.71 16.12 4.98
N GLU A 147 8.47 16.91 5.73
CA GLU A 147 9.95 16.90 5.69
C GLU A 147 10.56 15.56 6.06
N GLN A 148 9.91 14.79 6.94
CA GLN A 148 10.42 13.50 7.41
C GLN A 148 10.26 12.39 6.36
N VAL A 149 9.26 12.51 5.47
CA VAL A 149 8.98 11.52 4.43
C VAL A 149 10.01 11.64 3.32
N LYS A 150 10.71 10.54 3.03
CA LYS A 150 11.74 10.43 1.98
C LYS A 150 11.33 9.46 0.86
N ARG A 151 10.47 8.51 1.18
CA ARG A 151 10.00 7.48 0.25
C ARG A 151 8.48 7.39 0.28
N ILE A 152 7.87 7.46 -0.88
CA ILE A 152 6.43 7.30 -1.04
C ILE A 152 6.21 6.14 -2.02
N VAL A 153 5.47 5.13 -1.58
CA VAL A 153 5.01 4.06 -2.45
C VAL A 153 3.53 4.25 -2.69
N LEU A 154 3.14 4.34 -3.96
CA LEU A 154 1.76 4.61 -4.36
C LEU A 154 1.20 3.43 -5.14
N ILE A 155 0.04 2.93 -4.75
CA ILE A 155 -0.64 1.77 -5.36
C ILE A 155 -2.09 2.16 -5.69
N PRO A 156 -2.32 2.92 -6.75
CA PRO A 156 -3.65 3.38 -7.16
C PRO A 156 -4.31 2.37 -8.11
N ASP A 157 -5.63 2.36 -8.16
CA ASP A 157 -6.38 1.66 -9.21
C ASP A 157 -6.40 2.49 -10.49
N ILE A 158 -5.38 2.32 -11.32
CA ILE A 158 -5.27 2.98 -12.63
C ILE A 158 -5.81 2.14 -13.78
N GLU A 159 -6.22 0.92 -13.50
CA GLU A 159 -6.70 -0.04 -14.52
C GLU A 159 -8.20 0.02 -14.69
N SER A 160 -8.94 0.26 -13.61
CA SER A 160 -10.40 0.40 -13.66
C SER A 160 -10.83 1.82 -14.04
N ASP A 161 -10.02 2.84 -13.72
CA ASP A 161 -10.32 4.23 -13.99
C ASP A 161 -9.10 4.99 -14.49
N SER A 162 -9.13 5.37 -15.77
CA SER A 162 -8.07 6.17 -16.41
C SER A 162 -7.92 7.56 -15.80
N ASP A 163 -8.96 8.11 -15.17
CA ASP A 163 -8.93 9.43 -14.56
C ASP A 163 -8.06 9.45 -13.30
N THR A 164 -7.93 8.30 -12.63
CA THR A 164 -7.03 8.13 -11.47
C THR A 164 -5.60 8.53 -11.82
N LEU A 165 -5.05 8.03 -12.90
CA LEU A 165 -3.69 8.38 -13.30
C LEU A 165 -3.58 9.86 -13.71
N ASN A 166 -4.61 10.39 -14.39
CA ASN A 166 -4.64 11.79 -14.81
C ASN A 166 -4.64 12.76 -13.62
N SER A 167 -5.30 12.42 -12.52
CA SER A 167 -5.32 13.23 -11.30
C SER A 167 -3.98 13.18 -10.54
N LEU A 168 -3.25 12.07 -10.61
CA LEU A 168 -1.97 11.89 -9.91
C LEU A 168 -0.79 12.53 -10.66
N ILE A 169 -0.81 12.57 -11.99
CA ILE A 169 0.29 13.12 -12.80
C ILE A 169 0.71 14.55 -12.39
N PRO A 170 -0.20 15.51 -12.16
CA PRO A 170 0.20 16.86 -11.74
C PRO A 170 0.99 16.87 -10.43
N VAL A 171 0.55 16.07 -9.43
CA VAL A 171 1.22 15.95 -8.14
C VAL A 171 2.59 15.29 -8.29
N LEU A 172 2.67 14.20 -9.07
CA LEU A 172 3.93 13.52 -9.37
C LEU A 172 4.93 14.44 -10.05
N ARG A 173 4.48 15.28 -10.98
CA ARG A 173 5.34 16.28 -11.65
C ARG A 173 5.80 17.39 -10.71
N HIS A 174 4.94 17.80 -9.77
CA HIS A 174 5.32 18.75 -8.74
C HIS A 174 6.39 18.18 -7.82
N LEU A 175 6.21 16.95 -7.36
CA LEU A 175 7.20 16.22 -6.56
C LEU A 175 8.55 16.10 -7.25
N ASP A 176 8.57 15.72 -8.51
CA ASP A 176 9.81 15.58 -9.29
C ASP A 176 10.59 16.91 -9.42
N ARG A 177 9.89 18.04 -9.46
CA ARG A 177 10.49 19.37 -9.62
C ARG A 177 10.94 20.00 -8.31
N GLU A 178 10.05 20.00 -7.30
CA GLU A 178 10.24 20.77 -6.08
C GLU A 178 10.77 19.95 -4.90
N HIS A 179 10.60 18.62 -4.95
CA HIS A 179 10.97 17.67 -3.89
C HIS A 179 11.84 16.53 -4.42
N SER A 180 12.89 16.87 -5.16
CA SER A 180 13.80 15.91 -5.80
C SER A 180 14.58 15.02 -4.82
N ASP A 181 14.55 15.33 -3.53
CA ASP A 181 15.08 14.51 -2.44
C ASP A 181 14.16 13.33 -2.07
N LYS A 182 12.90 13.38 -2.48
CA LYS A 182 11.92 12.33 -2.24
C LYS A 182 11.87 11.33 -3.39
N ARG A 183 11.75 10.06 -3.03
CA ARG A 183 11.62 8.96 -4.01
C ARG A 183 10.18 8.49 -4.04
N VAL A 184 9.55 8.63 -5.20
CA VAL A 184 8.20 8.09 -5.44
C VAL A 184 8.31 6.83 -6.29
N THR A 185 7.66 5.75 -5.84
CA THR A 185 7.53 4.51 -6.59
C THR A 185 6.04 4.19 -6.75
N LEU A 186 5.58 4.06 -7.99
CA LEU A 186 4.21 3.67 -8.30
C LEU A 186 4.20 2.19 -8.68
N LEU A 187 3.34 1.41 -8.02
CA LEU A 187 3.12 0.00 -8.35
C LEU A 187 1.82 -0.17 -9.13
N ALA A 188 1.88 -0.91 -10.23
CA ALA A 188 0.74 -1.28 -11.06
C ALA A 188 0.90 -2.70 -11.60
N MET A 189 -0.18 -3.30 -12.11
CA MET A 189 -0.12 -4.64 -12.69
C MET A 189 0.56 -4.69 -14.05
N GLN A 190 0.62 -3.54 -14.74
CA GLN A 190 1.27 -3.43 -16.05
C GLN A 190 2.42 -2.42 -16.02
N PRO A 191 3.45 -2.62 -16.84
CA PRO A 191 4.52 -1.64 -16.97
C PRO A 191 3.98 -0.30 -17.44
N LEU A 192 4.35 0.77 -16.74
CA LEU A 192 4.02 2.14 -17.11
C LEU A 192 5.28 2.84 -17.61
N SER A 193 5.11 3.75 -18.55
CA SER A 193 6.20 4.55 -19.12
C SER A 193 5.82 6.04 -19.19
N GLY A 194 6.83 6.90 -19.16
CA GLY A 194 6.62 8.35 -19.30
C GLY A 194 6.11 9.07 -18.04
N LEU A 195 6.13 8.40 -16.90
CA LEU A 195 5.80 9.01 -15.60
C LEU A 195 7.05 9.62 -14.97
N PRO A 196 6.92 10.73 -14.23
CA PRO A 196 8.01 11.37 -13.50
C PRO A 196 8.28 10.69 -12.14
N CYS A 197 8.21 9.36 -12.10
CA CYS A 197 8.48 8.54 -10.91
C CYS A 197 8.93 7.15 -11.34
N ARG A 198 9.51 6.41 -10.40
CA ARG A 198 9.82 4.99 -10.60
C ARG A 198 8.52 4.17 -10.68
N THR A 199 8.51 3.14 -11.50
CA THR A 199 7.39 2.19 -11.61
C THR A 199 7.86 0.77 -11.36
N GLU A 200 7.04 -0.02 -10.65
CA GLU A 200 7.29 -1.43 -10.34
C GLU A 200 6.01 -2.26 -10.58
N ILE A 201 6.16 -3.56 -10.70
CA ILE A 201 5.05 -4.48 -10.96
C ILE A 201 4.46 -4.98 -9.64
N LEU A 202 3.22 -4.59 -9.34
CA LEU A 202 2.48 -4.98 -8.14
C LEU A 202 2.35 -6.50 -7.99
N GLY A 203 2.20 -7.23 -9.10
CA GLY A 203 1.97 -8.67 -9.09
C GLY A 203 3.06 -9.46 -8.37
N TYR A 204 4.31 -9.03 -8.39
CA TYR A 204 5.40 -9.77 -7.72
C TYR A 204 5.27 -9.75 -6.20
N SER A 205 4.97 -8.60 -5.61
CA SER A 205 4.76 -8.49 -4.15
C SER A 205 3.54 -9.30 -3.69
N LEU A 206 2.46 -9.30 -4.48
CA LEU A 206 1.26 -10.09 -4.20
C LEU A 206 1.51 -11.59 -4.31
N LEU A 207 2.18 -12.07 -5.36
CA LEU A 207 2.52 -13.49 -5.50
C LEU A 207 3.38 -13.99 -4.34
N ALA A 208 4.32 -13.17 -3.89
CA ALA A 208 5.13 -13.49 -2.71
C ALA A 208 4.26 -13.60 -1.44
N ALA A 209 3.30 -12.69 -1.25
CA ALA A 209 2.36 -12.71 -0.12
C ALA A 209 1.39 -13.91 -0.17
N LEU A 210 0.97 -14.31 -1.37
CA LEU A 210 0.16 -15.51 -1.63
C LEU A 210 0.96 -16.82 -1.49
N GLY A 211 2.26 -16.76 -1.24
CA GLY A 211 3.11 -17.92 -1.09
C GLY A 211 3.32 -18.73 -2.38
N VAL A 212 3.16 -18.09 -3.54
CA VAL A 212 3.48 -18.69 -4.85
C VAL A 212 4.97 -18.59 -5.09
N LYS A 213 5.59 -19.71 -5.41
CA LYS A 213 7.03 -19.80 -5.66
C LYS A 213 7.32 -19.82 -7.15
N ALA A 214 8.47 -19.26 -7.53
CA ALA A 214 8.89 -19.22 -8.93
C ALA A 214 8.99 -20.63 -9.57
N GLU A 215 9.35 -21.65 -8.78
CA GLU A 215 9.46 -23.03 -9.26
C GLU A 215 8.09 -23.66 -9.58
N GLU A 216 7.01 -23.13 -9.04
CA GLU A 216 5.64 -23.60 -9.31
C GLU A 216 5.07 -23.04 -10.62
N ILE A 217 5.69 -21.98 -11.14
CA ILE A 217 5.28 -21.33 -12.39
C ILE A 217 6.11 -21.96 -13.52
N LYS A 218 5.52 -22.94 -14.19
CA LYS A 218 6.16 -23.65 -15.33
C LYS A 218 5.61 -23.20 -16.66
#